data_3486d9b81f71e41e433fb71284bc7149
#
_entry.id   3486d9b81f71e41e433fb71284bc7149
#
_cell.length_a   1.000
_cell.length_b   1.000
_cell.length_c   1.000
_cell.angle_alpha   90.00
_cell.angle_beta   90.00
_cell.angle_gamma   90.00
#
_symmetry.space_group_name_H-M   'P 1'
#
loop_
_entity.id
_entity.type
_entity.pdbx_description
1 polymer ?
#
loop_
_entity_poly.entity_id
_entity_poly.type
_entity_poly.pdbx_seq_one_letter_code
_entity_poly.pdbx_strand_id
1 'polypeptide(L)'
;MTANDRELERERYDARARTLSQLGASGAAAVRLALRAPYEQYEHWISAQIKPGQRVLEIGAGTGEFSGVVLQTTAELVASDISEFSLRALARRHDSRLLTVCMANMERLPFGDASFDAVISAGTLSYGDSQLVRDEIVRVLRPGGRFICVDSLNHNPIYRLNRRIHVWRGRRTISTVRRMPDLSAVEGYRRVFETVEVRYFGAAAWLAPIVAWLFGEAASRRFQDKLDGWINVYRSAFKFVMLATKAGSTLTGRI
;
A
#
# COMPACT_ATOMS: atom_id res chain seq x y z
N MET A 1 9.31 8.87 -14.04
CA MET A 1 10.52 8.22 -13.47
C MET A 1 11.49 8.00 -14.61
N THR A 2 12.76 8.40 -14.44
CA THR A 2 13.76 8.06 -15.44
C THR A 2 13.98 6.55 -15.44
N ALA A 3 14.45 5.99 -16.57
CA ALA A 3 14.78 4.54 -16.62
C ALA A 3 15.79 4.15 -15.53
N ASN A 4 16.75 5.05 -15.28
CA ASN A 4 17.79 4.88 -14.26
C ASN A 4 17.23 4.87 -12.80
N ASP A 5 16.23 5.69 -12.49
CA ASP A 5 15.60 5.68 -11.16
C ASP A 5 14.85 4.36 -10.89
N ARG A 6 14.21 3.80 -11.93
CA ARG A 6 13.48 2.51 -11.82
C ARG A 6 14.44 1.35 -11.59
N GLU A 7 15.56 1.35 -12.29
CA GLU A 7 16.59 0.34 -12.14
C GLU A 7 17.23 0.38 -10.75
N LEU A 8 17.56 1.57 -10.27
CA LEU A 8 18.10 1.78 -8.93
C LEU A 8 17.13 1.34 -7.81
N GLU A 9 15.84 1.62 -7.96
CA GLU A 9 14.84 1.16 -6.99
C GLU A 9 14.65 -0.36 -7.06
N ARG A 10 14.62 -0.95 -8.27
CA ARG A 10 14.59 -2.40 -8.44
C ARG A 10 15.78 -3.08 -7.74
N GLU A 11 16.99 -2.60 -7.98
CA GLU A 11 18.22 -3.13 -7.34
C GLU A 11 18.16 -3.02 -5.80
N ARG A 12 17.64 -1.92 -5.28
CA ARG A 12 17.46 -1.72 -3.83
C ARG A 12 16.43 -2.68 -3.24
N TYR A 13 15.34 -2.92 -3.96
CA TYR A 13 14.33 -3.90 -3.55
C TYR A 13 14.87 -5.31 -3.59
N ASP A 14 15.58 -5.67 -4.64
CA ASP A 14 16.23 -6.97 -4.75
C ASP A 14 17.25 -7.17 -3.63
N ALA A 15 18.08 -6.16 -3.33
CA ALA A 15 19.03 -6.20 -2.21
C ALA A 15 18.30 -6.33 -0.86
N ARG A 16 17.22 -5.58 -0.64
CA ARG A 16 16.41 -5.66 0.58
C ARG A 16 15.72 -7.01 0.72
N ALA A 17 15.15 -7.53 -0.35
CA ALA A 17 14.50 -8.84 -0.35
C ALA A 17 15.51 -9.96 -0.05
N ARG A 18 16.73 -9.89 -0.59
CA ARG A 18 17.83 -10.81 -0.25
C ARG A 18 18.20 -10.72 1.24
N THR A 19 18.34 -9.51 1.78
CA THR A 19 18.67 -9.30 3.20
C THR A 19 17.55 -9.81 4.11
N LEU A 20 16.29 -9.57 3.77
CA LEU A 20 15.14 -10.03 4.56
C LEU A 20 14.99 -11.57 4.50
N SER A 21 15.30 -12.20 3.36
CA SER A 21 15.32 -13.66 3.26
C SER A 21 16.43 -14.32 4.09
N GLN A 22 17.52 -13.60 4.34
CA GLN A 22 18.67 -14.06 5.15
C GLN A 22 18.49 -13.81 6.65
N LEU A 23 17.84 -12.70 7.04
CA LEU A 23 17.71 -12.27 8.44
C LEU A 23 16.51 -12.87 9.17
N GLY A 24 15.62 -13.60 8.49
CA GLY A 24 14.37 -14.07 9.08
C GLY A 24 13.39 -12.92 9.38
N ALA A 25 12.19 -13.26 9.82
CA ALA A 25 11.05 -12.33 9.97
C ALA A 25 11.24 -11.20 11.03
N SER A 26 12.33 -11.15 11.78
CA SER A 26 12.43 -10.30 12.98
C SER A 26 12.58 -8.79 12.71
N GLY A 27 13.25 -8.39 11.63
CA GLY A 27 13.45 -6.96 11.33
C GLY A 27 12.20 -6.26 10.79
N ALA A 28 11.39 -6.96 10.00
CA ALA A 28 10.11 -6.48 9.52
C ALA A 28 9.05 -6.45 10.63
N ALA A 29 9.12 -7.37 11.59
CA ALA A 29 8.23 -7.45 12.73
C ALA A 29 8.31 -6.21 13.63
N ALA A 30 9.51 -5.67 13.89
CA ALA A 30 9.68 -4.50 14.76
C ALA A 30 9.03 -3.21 14.17
N VAL A 31 9.13 -3.00 12.85
CA VAL A 31 8.48 -1.86 12.17
C VAL A 31 6.95 -2.05 12.12
N ARG A 32 6.48 -3.28 11.95
CA ARG A 32 5.05 -3.62 11.99
C ARG A 32 4.44 -3.39 13.35
N LEU A 33 5.14 -3.76 14.42
CA LEU A 33 4.66 -3.56 15.79
C LEU A 33 4.44 -2.08 16.15
N ALA A 34 5.23 -1.16 15.62
CA ALA A 34 5.10 0.28 15.88
C ALA A 34 3.97 0.95 15.08
N LEU A 35 3.51 0.33 13.96
CA LEU A 35 2.51 0.91 13.05
C LEU A 35 1.45 -0.14 12.69
N ARG A 36 0.96 -0.89 13.67
CA ARG A 36 0.05 -2.03 13.46
C ARG A 36 -1.34 -1.60 12.98
N ALA A 37 -1.92 -0.60 13.58
CA ALA A 37 -3.31 -0.18 13.34
C ALA A 37 -3.66 0.09 11.85
N PRO A 38 -2.86 0.82 11.05
CA PRO A 38 -3.17 1.01 9.63
C PRO A 38 -3.15 -0.30 8.84
N TYR A 39 -2.27 -1.25 9.17
CA TYR A 39 -2.22 -2.54 8.49
C TYR A 39 -3.37 -3.45 8.90
N GLU A 40 -3.76 -3.46 10.19
CA GLU A 40 -4.96 -4.17 10.66
C GLU A 40 -6.23 -3.65 9.97
N GLN A 41 -6.34 -2.34 9.80
CA GLN A 41 -7.47 -1.76 9.06
C GLN A 41 -7.44 -2.18 7.58
N TYR A 42 -6.27 -2.23 6.96
CA TYR A 42 -6.10 -2.67 5.58
C TYR A 42 -6.50 -4.15 5.41
N GLU A 43 -6.00 -5.03 6.27
CA GLU A 43 -6.34 -6.47 6.30
C GLU A 43 -7.83 -6.69 6.56
N HIS A 44 -8.41 -5.91 7.48
CA HIS A 44 -9.85 -5.93 7.75
C HIS A 44 -10.66 -5.58 6.50
N TRP A 45 -10.30 -4.53 5.79
CA TRP A 45 -11.01 -4.16 4.57
C TRP A 45 -10.83 -5.19 3.45
N ILE A 46 -9.64 -5.77 3.29
CA ILE A 46 -9.43 -6.89 2.35
C ILE A 46 -10.42 -8.03 2.67
N SER A 47 -10.42 -8.50 3.91
CA SER A 47 -11.26 -9.62 4.34
C SER A 47 -12.77 -9.30 4.25
N ALA A 48 -13.17 -8.07 4.52
CA ALA A 48 -14.58 -7.65 4.46
C ALA A 48 -15.09 -7.43 3.03
N GLN A 49 -14.24 -6.91 2.14
CA GLN A 49 -14.64 -6.44 0.82
C GLN A 49 -14.40 -7.45 -0.31
N ILE A 50 -13.36 -8.28 -0.18
CA ILE A 50 -13.04 -9.29 -1.19
C ILE A 50 -13.85 -10.56 -0.91
N LYS A 51 -14.47 -11.11 -1.95
CA LYS A 51 -15.35 -12.28 -1.87
C LYS A 51 -14.72 -13.48 -2.57
N PRO A 52 -15.11 -14.71 -2.19
CA PRO A 52 -14.70 -15.93 -2.89
C PRO A 52 -14.94 -15.84 -4.40
N GLY A 53 -13.98 -16.33 -5.19
CA GLY A 53 -14.06 -16.36 -6.65
C GLY A 53 -13.86 -15.00 -7.34
N GLN A 54 -13.67 -13.90 -6.61
CA GLN A 54 -13.28 -12.62 -7.21
C GLN A 54 -11.85 -12.67 -7.72
N ARG A 55 -11.56 -11.90 -8.76
CA ARG A 55 -10.23 -11.74 -9.32
C ARG A 55 -9.58 -10.46 -8.78
N VAL A 56 -8.51 -10.60 -8.05
CA VAL A 56 -7.82 -9.52 -7.34
C VAL A 56 -6.44 -9.29 -7.92
N LEU A 57 -6.07 -8.03 -8.12
CA LEU A 57 -4.71 -7.62 -8.48
C LEU A 57 -4.03 -6.99 -7.27
N GLU A 58 -2.87 -7.50 -6.90
CA GLU A 58 -1.96 -6.84 -5.95
C GLU A 58 -0.85 -6.15 -6.71
N ILE A 59 -0.77 -4.81 -6.63
CA ILE A 59 0.29 -4.02 -7.26
C ILE A 59 1.41 -3.75 -6.28
N GLY A 60 2.67 -4.01 -6.70
CA GLY A 60 3.85 -3.89 -5.84
C GLY A 60 3.82 -4.89 -4.70
N ALA A 61 3.50 -6.15 -4.99
CA ALA A 61 3.29 -7.21 -4.00
C ALA A 61 4.56 -7.55 -3.19
N GLY A 62 5.76 -7.20 -3.70
CA GLY A 62 7.02 -7.51 -3.07
C GLY A 62 7.16 -9.01 -2.77
N THR A 63 7.49 -9.35 -1.53
CA THR A 63 7.63 -10.74 -1.07
C THR A 63 6.33 -11.35 -0.53
N GLY A 64 5.17 -10.74 -0.81
CA GLY A 64 3.86 -11.30 -0.50
C GLY A 64 3.44 -11.17 0.96
N GLU A 65 3.74 -10.03 1.60
CA GLU A 65 3.38 -9.83 3.01
C GLU A 65 1.87 -9.84 3.25
N PHE A 66 1.09 -9.32 2.31
CA PHE A 66 -0.37 -9.23 2.39
C PHE A 66 -1.11 -10.17 1.44
N SER A 67 -0.38 -10.80 0.51
CA SER A 67 -0.95 -11.77 -0.44
C SER A 67 -1.72 -12.90 0.26
N GLY A 68 -1.21 -13.36 1.41
CA GLY A 68 -1.87 -14.39 2.22
C GLY A 68 -3.26 -14.00 2.72
N VAL A 69 -3.50 -12.71 3.01
CA VAL A 69 -4.83 -12.21 3.45
C VAL A 69 -5.85 -12.36 2.33
N VAL A 70 -5.46 -12.04 1.08
CA VAL A 70 -6.33 -12.24 -0.09
C VAL A 70 -6.61 -13.71 -0.34
N LEU A 71 -5.57 -14.55 -0.31
CA LEU A 71 -5.72 -16.00 -0.55
C LEU A 71 -6.63 -16.69 0.48
N GLN A 72 -6.67 -16.18 1.73
CA GLN A 72 -7.61 -16.64 2.76
C GLN A 72 -9.07 -16.36 2.41
N THR A 73 -9.37 -15.39 1.56
CA THR A 73 -10.74 -15.13 1.08
C THR A 73 -11.19 -16.08 -0.03
N THR A 74 -10.35 -16.99 -0.47
CA THR A 74 -10.55 -17.88 -1.63
C THR A 74 -10.79 -17.12 -2.96
N ALA A 75 -10.24 -15.93 -3.08
CA ALA A 75 -10.19 -15.14 -4.31
C ALA A 75 -8.98 -15.55 -5.16
N GLU A 76 -9.08 -15.34 -6.48
CA GLU A 76 -7.95 -15.47 -7.40
C GLU A 76 -7.05 -14.25 -7.28
N LEU A 77 -5.79 -14.45 -6.93
CA LEU A 77 -4.81 -13.38 -6.76
C LEU A 77 -3.81 -13.35 -7.91
N VAL A 78 -3.74 -12.21 -8.59
CA VAL A 78 -2.62 -11.86 -9.46
C VAL A 78 -1.72 -10.90 -8.70
N ALA A 79 -0.56 -11.37 -8.27
CA ALA A 79 0.44 -10.55 -7.56
C ALA A 79 1.46 -9.98 -8.56
N SER A 80 1.56 -8.65 -8.63
CA SER A 80 2.47 -7.98 -9.57
C SER A 80 3.54 -7.15 -8.87
N ASP A 81 4.76 -7.18 -9.40
CA ASP A 81 5.91 -6.38 -8.95
C ASP A 81 6.89 -6.18 -10.10
N ILE A 82 7.76 -5.17 -10.01
CA ILE A 82 8.85 -4.97 -10.98
C ILE A 82 10.06 -5.89 -10.72
N SER A 83 10.14 -6.46 -9.51
CA SER A 83 11.22 -7.32 -9.05
C SER A 83 10.85 -8.79 -9.24
N GLU A 84 11.47 -9.44 -10.19
CA GLU A 84 11.33 -10.88 -10.40
C GLU A 84 11.79 -11.68 -9.16
N PHE A 85 12.84 -11.21 -8.48
CA PHE A 85 13.33 -11.84 -7.25
C PHE A 85 12.27 -11.83 -6.16
N SER A 86 11.59 -10.71 -5.97
CA SER A 86 10.50 -10.58 -4.99
C SER A 86 9.34 -11.51 -5.33
N LEU A 87 8.93 -11.57 -6.59
CA LEU A 87 7.85 -12.45 -7.04
C LEU A 87 8.19 -13.93 -6.88
N ARG A 88 9.42 -14.34 -7.13
CA ARG A 88 9.86 -15.72 -6.84
C ARG A 88 9.81 -16.06 -5.35
N ALA A 89 10.18 -15.11 -4.48
CA ALA A 89 10.07 -15.28 -3.04
C ALA A 89 8.61 -15.36 -2.58
N LEU A 90 7.74 -14.53 -3.16
CA LEU A 90 6.29 -14.55 -2.94
C LEU A 90 5.67 -15.89 -3.32
N ALA A 91 5.99 -16.40 -4.52
CA ALA A 91 5.47 -17.69 -5.00
C ALA A 91 5.92 -18.87 -4.13
N ARG A 92 7.15 -18.83 -3.60
CA ARG A 92 7.62 -19.85 -2.65
C ARG A 92 6.95 -19.75 -1.28
N ARG A 93 6.58 -18.55 -0.86
CA ARG A 93 5.93 -18.30 0.43
C ARG A 93 4.47 -18.73 0.44
N HIS A 94 3.80 -18.58 -0.69
CA HIS A 94 2.37 -18.84 -0.85
C HIS A 94 2.17 -19.88 -1.96
N ASP A 95 2.37 -21.16 -1.63
CA ASP A 95 2.07 -22.27 -2.54
C ASP A 95 0.55 -22.44 -2.65
N SER A 96 -0.05 -21.77 -3.63
CA SER A 96 -1.50 -21.76 -3.84
C SER A 96 -1.85 -21.79 -5.31
N ARG A 97 -2.83 -22.61 -5.69
CA ARG A 97 -3.39 -22.65 -7.05
C ARG A 97 -4.17 -21.38 -7.42
N LEU A 98 -4.53 -20.57 -6.43
CA LEU A 98 -5.23 -19.30 -6.62
C LEU A 98 -4.26 -18.13 -6.85
N LEU A 99 -2.95 -18.36 -6.81
CA LEU A 99 -1.93 -17.35 -6.97
C LEU A 99 -1.29 -17.42 -8.36
N THR A 100 -1.31 -16.28 -9.04
CA THR A 100 -0.49 -16.03 -10.25
C THR A 100 0.45 -14.87 -9.98
N VAL A 101 1.71 -15.00 -10.35
CA VAL A 101 2.69 -13.89 -10.25
C VAL A 101 2.96 -13.30 -11.63
N CYS A 102 3.09 -11.97 -11.69
CA CYS A 102 3.29 -11.25 -12.95
C CYS A 102 4.30 -10.11 -12.77
N MET A 103 5.38 -10.11 -13.54
CA MET A 103 6.29 -8.97 -13.57
C MET A 103 5.65 -7.82 -14.33
N ALA A 104 5.35 -6.72 -13.64
CA ALA A 104 4.65 -5.58 -14.22
C ALA A 104 5.07 -4.23 -13.63
N ASN A 105 5.01 -3.21 -14.47
CA ASN A 105 5.10 -1.82 -14.03
C ASN A 105 3.68 -1.29 -13.75
N MET A 106 3.43 -0.80 -12.52
CA MET A 106 2.13 -0.26 -12.12
C MET A 106 1.70 1.00 -12.89
N GLU A 107 2.63 1.69 -13.57
CA GLU A 107 2.32 2.83 -14.45
C GLU A 107 1.79 2.37 -15.82
N ARG A 108 1.91 1.08 -16.15
CA ARG A 108 1.41 0.46 -17.37
C ARG A 108 1.23 -1.04 -17.16
N LEU A 109 0.05 -1.42 -16.68
CA LEU A 109 -0.27 -2.80 -16.34
C LEU A 109 -0.57 -3.64 -17.61
N PRO A 110 -0.02 -4.86 -17.72
CA PRO A 110 -0.22 -5.71 -18.90
C PRO A 110 -1.57 -6.47 -18.85
N PHE A 111 -2.60 -5.81 -18.35
CA PHE A 111 -3.95 -6.38 -18.23
C PHE A 111 -4.95 -5.56 -19.01
N GLY A 112 -5.99 -6.21 -19.51
CA GLY A 112 -7.10 -5.55 -20.20
C GLY A 112 -7.95 -4.68 -19.27
N ASP A 113 -8.78 -3.83 -19.84
CA ASP A 113 -9.75 -3.03 -19.12
C ASP A 113 -10.73 -3.91 -18.37
N ALA A 114 -11.22 -3.45 -17.23
CA ALA A 114 -12.22 -4.13 -16.43
C ALA A 114 -11.92 -5.64 -16.16
N SER A 115 -10.64 -5.96 -15.88
CA SER A 115 -10.15 -7.33 -15.68
C SER A 115 -10.25 -7.82 -14.24
N PHE A 116 -10.37 -6.90 -13.26
CA PHE A 116 -10.30 -7.21 -11.84
C PHE A 116 -11.49 -6.67 -11.06
N ASP A 117 -11.94 -7.46 -10.07
CA ASP A 117 -12.99 -7.06 -9.13
C ASP A 117 -12.43 -6.17 -8.02
N ALA A 118 -11.16 -6.37 -7.68
CA ALA A 118 -10.45 -5.52 -6.73
C ALA A 118 -8.97 -5.33 -7.12
N VAL A 119 -8.43 -4.18 -6.76
CA VAL A 119 -6.99 -3.88 -6.78
C VAL A 119 -6.57 -3.56 -5.35
N ILE A 120 -5.44 -4.13 -4.91
CA ILE A 120 -4.87 -3.83 -3.60
C ILE A 120 -3.43 -3.34 -3.70
N SER A 121 -3.00 -2.54 -2.72
CA SER A 121 -1.63 -1.99 -2.68
C SER A 121 -1.20 -1.69 -1.25
N ALA A 122 0.06 -2.01 -0.90
CA ALA A 122 0.61 -1.72 0.41
C ALA A 122 1.99 -1.08 0.33
N GLY A 123 2.06 0.26 0.55
CA GLY A 123 3.32 1.01 0.63
C GLY A 123 4.06 1.18 -0.68
N THR A 124 3.38 1.12 -1.83
CA THR A 124 4.03 1.09 -3.15
C THR A 124 3.73 2.31 -4.01
N LEU A 125 2.72 3.11 -3.68
CA LEU A 125 2.28 4.26 -4.51
C LEU A 125 3.36 5.32 -4.70
N SER A 126 4.34 5.41 -3.81
CA SER A 126 5.47 6.34 -3.91
C SER A 126 6.50 5.97 -5.01
N TYR A 127 6.39 4.79 -5.62
CA TYR A 127 7.34 4.29 -6.63
C TYR A 127 6.88 4.51 -8.07
N GLY A 128 5.65 4.99 -8.27
CA GLY A 128 5.11 5.37 -9.57
C GLY A 128 4.68 6.83 -9.64
N ASP A 129 4.36 7.27 -10.86
CA ASP A 129 3.65 8.53 -11.07
C ASP A 129 2.21 8.38 -10.57
N SER A 130 1.80 9.27 -9.66
CA SER A 130 0.51 9.17 -8.98
C SER A 130 -0.68 9.20 -9.94
N GLN A 131 -0.59 9.95 -11.04
CA GLN A 131 -1.66 10.03 -12.03
C GLN A 131 -1.70 8.77 -12.88
N LEU A 132 -0.57 8.35 -13.44
CA LEU A 132 -0.49 7.16 -14.28
C LEU A 132 -0.93 5.90 -13.52
N VAL A 133 -0.46 5.74 -12.27
CA VAL A 133 -0.85 4.60 -11.42
C VAL A 133 -2.35 4.61 -11.13
N ARG A 134 -2.92 5.77 -10.79
CA ARG A 134 -4.35 5.90 -10.54
C ARG A 134 -5.17 5.56 -11.78
N ASP A 135 -4.77 6.07 -12.95
CA ASP A 135 -5.49 5.87 -14.21
C ASP A 135 -5.45 4.38 -14.61
N GLU A 136 -4.33 3.69 -14.41
CA GLU A 136 -4.21 2.24 -14.62
C GLU A 136 -5.08 1.43 -13.64
N ILE A 137 -5.11 1.80 -12.34
CA ILE A 137 -5.99 1.17 -11.36
C ILE A 137 -7.45 1.28 -11.79
N VAL A 138 -7.87 2.49 -12.19
CA VAL A 138 -9.25 2.72 -12.67
C VAL A 138 -9.53 1.92 -13.93
N ARG A 139 -8.58 1.85 -14.88
CA ARG A 139 -8.73 1.14 -16.14
C ARG A 139 -8.96 -0.36 -15.92
N VAL A 140 -8.12 -0.99 -15.10
CA VAL A 140 -8.18 -2.44 -14.89
C VAL A 140 -9.31 -2.89 -13.99
N LEU A 141 -9.88 -2.00 -13.16
CA LEU A 141 -11.04 -2.30 -12.33
C LEU A 141 -12.31 -2.39 -13.13
N ARG A 142 -13.11 -3.42 -12.85
CA ARG A 142 -14.51 -3.55 -13.31
C ARG A 142 -15.37 -2.42 -12.78
N PRO A 143 -16.48 -2.08 -13.44
CA PRO A 143 -17.53 -1.25 -12.82
C PRO A 143 -17.96 -1.84 -11.47
N GLY A 144 -18.07 -1.01 -10.43
CA GLY A 144 -18.32 -1.45 -9.05
C GLY A 144 -17.12 -2.09 -8.35
N GLY A 145 -15.97 -2.21 -9.04
CA GLY A 145 -14.73 -2.76 -8.48
C GLY A 145 -14.11 -1.85 -7.41
N ARG A 146 -13.29 -2.42 -6.55
CA ARG A 146 -12.73 -1.75 -5.36
C ARG A 146 -11.22 -1.59 -5.44
N PHE A 147 -10.74 -0.42 -5.01
CA PHE A 147 -9.33 -0.21 -4.72
C PHE A 147 -9.12 -0.07 -3.22
N ILE A 148 -8.24 -0.90 -2.65
CA ILE A 148 -7.92 -0.89 -1.23
C ILE A 148 -6.42 -0.67 -1.09
N CYS A 149 -6.01 0.37 -0.37
CA CYS A 149 -4.58 0.59 -0.16
C CYS A 149 -4.25 1.07 1.24
N VAL A 150 -3.01 0.78 1.67
CA VAL A 150 -2.35 1.41 2.82
C VAL A 150 -1.04 2.01 2.36
N ASP A 151 -0.82 3.30 2.63
CA ASP A 151 0.44 3.96 2.26
C ASP A 151 0.83 5.06 3.25
N SER A 152 2.05 5.57 3.08
CA SER A 152 2.58 6.68 3.85
C SER A 152 2.05 8.01 3.31
N LEU A 153 1.65 8.92 4.19
CA LEU A 153 1.21 10.25 3.84
C LEU A 153 2.36 11.26 3.99
N ASN A 154 2.64 12.04 2.94
CA ASN A 154 3.73 13.04 2.93
C ASN A 154 3.20 14.48 3.12
N HIS A 155 2.34 14.68 4.10
CA HIS A 155 1.73 15.98 4.36
C HIS A 155 2.31 16.68 5.57
N ASN A 156 2.55 15.97 6.67
CA ASN A 156 3.06 16.52 7.92
C ASN A 156 4.51 17.04 7.77
N PRO A 157 4.81 18.31 8.12
CA PRO A 157 6.14 18.89 7.98
C PRO A 157 7.21 18.19 8.82
N ILE A 158 6.88 17.64 9.98
CA ILE A 158 7.83 16.89 10.85
C ILE A 158 8.29 15.61 10.13
N TYR A 159 7.35 14.87 9.55
CA TYR A 159 7.68 13.67 8.79
C TYR A 159 8.42 13.99 7.50
N ARG A 160 8.09 15.11 6.83
CA ARG A 160 8.83 15.59 5.65
C ARG A 160 10.28 15.90 5.99
N LEU A 161 10.53 16.56 7.13
CA LEU A 161 11.89 16.85 7.60
C LEU A 161 12.66 15.55 7.89
N ASN A 162 12.07 14.61 8.63
CA ASN A 162 12.68 13.32 8.92
C ASN A 162 13.03 12.54 7.64
N ARG A 163 12.14 12.58 6.63
CA ARG A 163 12.38 11.94 5.32
C ARG A 163 13.53 12.59 4.55
N ARG A 164 13.70 13.93 4.63
CA ARG A 164 14.85 14.65 4.06
C ARG A 164 16.16 14.20 4.71
N ILE A 165 16.18 14.01 6.03
CA ILE A 165 17.33 13.46 6.75
C ILE A 165 17.65 12.04 6.25
N HIS A 166 16.66 11.20 6.02
CA HIS A 166 16.86 9.86 5.46
C HIS A 166 17.38 9.88 4.01
N VAL A 167 16.98 10.86 3.21
CA VAL A 167 17.57 11.08 1.86
C VAL A 167 19.04 11.46 2.00
N TRP A 168 19.36 12.43 2.85
CA TRP A 168 20.75 12.85 3.08
C TRP A 168 21.64 11.70 3.58
N ARG A 169 21.09 10.77 4.38
CA ARG A 169 21.76 9.53 4.83
C ARG A 169 21.79 8.41 3.77
N GLY A 170 21.41 8.67 2.54
CA GLY A 170 21.40 7.67 1.46
C GLY A 170 20.39 6.51 1.61
N ARG A 171 19.47 6.61 2.58
CA ARG A 171 18.48 5.56 2.86
C ARG A 171 17.25 5.60 1.96
N ARG A 172 17.03 6.73 1.25
CA ARG A 172 15.91 6.93 0.30
C ARG A 172 16.37 7.80 -0.87
N THR A 173 15.72 7.63 -2.04
CA THR A 173 15.92 8.54 -3.19
C THR A 173 15.06 9.79 -3.03
N ILE A 174 15.51 10.90 -3.61
CA ILE A 174 14.74 12.16 -3.67
C ILE A 174 13.45 11.93 -4.45
N SER A 175 13.51 11.15 -5.53
CA SER A 175 12.37 10.83 -6.39
C SER A 175 11.25 10.11 -5.62
N THR A 176 11.57 9.11 -4.81
CA THR A 176 10.59 8.40 -3.98
C THR A 176 9.92 9.33 -2.96
N VAL A 177 10.70 10.23 -2.31
CA VAL A 177 10.11 11.16 -1.33
C VAL A 177 9.19 12.20 -1.99
N ARG A 178 9.53 12.67 -3.21
CA ARG A 178 8.70 13.60 -3.98
C ARG A 178 7.38 12.99 -4.46
N ARG A 179 7.36 11.68 -4.71
CA ARG A 179 6.18 10.93 -5.19
C ARG A 179 5.34 10.33 -4.09
N MET A 180 5.80 10.42 -2.84
CA MET A 180 4.96 9.94 -1.74
C MET A 180 3.60 10.61 -1.77
N PRO A 181 2.51 9.83 -1.65
CA PRO A 181 1.16 10.37 -1.60
C PRO A 181 1.03 11.48 -0.55
N ASP A 182 0.38 12.55 -0.93
CA ASP A 182 -0.08 13.61 -0.06
C ASP A 182 -1.60 13.74 -0.12
N LEU A 183 -2.17 14.76 0.51
CA LEU A 183 -3.62 14.97 0.48
C LEU A 183 -4.15 15.26 -0.94
N SER A 184 -3.33 15.82 -1.83
CA SER A 184 -3.73 16.06 -3.22
C SER A 184 -3.86 14.76 -4.02
N ALA A 185 -3.00 13.77 -3.73
CA ALA A 185 -3.12 12.44 -4.30
C ALA A 185 -4.42 11.75 -3.87
N VAL A 186 -4.79 11.83 -2.58
CA VAL A 186 -6.07 11.32 -2.07
C VAL A 186 -7.25 12.00 -2.76
N GLU A 187 -7.19 13.32 -2.92
CA GLU A 187 -8.22 14.08 -3.64
C GLU A 187 -8.31 13.67 -5.12
N GLY A 188 -7.19 13.30 -5.73
CA GLY A 188 -7.16 12.74 -7.08
C GLY A 188 -7.99 11.45 -7.20
N TYR A 189 -7.96 10.58 -6.20
CA TYR A 189 -8.83 9.38 -6.16
C TYR A 189 -10.30 9.76 -5.98
N ARG A 190 -10.63 10.74 -5.15
CA ARG A 190 -12.04 11.21 -4.97
C ARG A 190 -12.70 11.75 -6.23
N ARG A 191 -11.90 12.23 -7.20
CA ARG A 191 -12.41 12.74 -8.47
C ARG A 191 -12.79 11.65 -9.48
N VAL A 192 -12.22 10.46 -9.34
CA VAL A 192 -12.36 9.38 -10.34
C VAL A 192 -13.11 8.14 -9.80
N PHE A 193 -13.24 8.02 -8.47
CA PHE A 193 -14.02 6.98 -7.84
C PHE A 193 -15.37 7.54 -7.34
N GLU A 194 -16.40 6.71 -7.35
CA GLU A 194 -17.74 7.08 -6.87
C GLU A 194 -17.76 7.32 -5.37
N THR A 195 -17.09 6.43 -4.61
CA THR A 195 -16.95 6.56 -3.17
C THR A 195 -15.48 6.37 -2.76
N VAL A 196 -15.03 7.17 -1.79
CA VAL A 196 -13.69 7.06 -1.22
C VAL A 196 -13.76 7.25 0.28
N GLU A 197 -13.61 6.15 1.02
CA GLU A 197 -13.42 6.16 2.47
C GLU A 197 -11.92 6.19 2.79
N VAL A 198 -11.50 7.09 3.68
CA VAL A 198 -10.09 7.21 4.09
C VAL A 198 -10.01 7.28 5.60
N ARG A 199 -9.16 6.41 6.17
CA ARG A 199 -8.77 6.47 7.59
C ARG A 199 -7.32 6.88 7.71
N TYR A 200 -7.06 7.81 8.62
CA TYR A 200 -5.75 8.38 8.84
C TYR A 200 -5.17 7.91 10.17
N PHE A 201 -3.87 7.62 10.20
CA PHE A 201 -3.19 7.01 11.33
C PHE A 201 -1.87 7.70 11.64
N GLY A 202 -1.46 7.60 12.92
CA GLY A 202 -0.15 8.07 13.36
C GLY A 202 -0.06 9.59 13.46
N ALA A 203 -1.15 10.27 13.78
CA ALA A 203 -1.17 11.72 13.94
C ALA A 203 -0.17 12.21 15.00
N ALA A 204 0.06 11.42 16.05
CA ALA A 204 1.02 11.69 17.13
C ALA A 204 2.20 10.69 17.16
N ALA A 205 2.45 9.94 16.08
CA ALA A 205 3.51 8.94 16.04
C ALA A 205 4.93 9.53 16.27
N TRP A 206 5.12 10.83 16.10
CA TRP A 206 6.36 11.55 16.45
C TRP A 206 6.59 11.62 17.96
N LEU A 207 5.55 11.49 18.80
CA LEU A 207 5.65 11.38 20.26
C LEU A 207 5.96 9.96 20.73
N ALA A 208 5.78 8.95 19.86
CA ALA A 208 5.93 7.54 20.22
C ALA A 208 7.28 7.21 20.89
N PRO A 209 8.43 7.71 20.41
CA PRO A 209 9.71 7.46 21.07
C PRO A 209 9.78 8.04 22.49
N ILE A 210 9.18 9.21 22.71
CA ILE A 210 9.17 9.88 24.01
C ILE A 210 8.27 9.13 24.99
N VAL A 211 7.07 8.76 24.55
CA VAL A 211 6.12 7.98 25.37
C VAL A 211 6.67 6.59 25.67
N ALA A 212 7.34 5.95 24.70
CA ALA A 212 7.96 4.65 24.89
C ALA A 212 9.13 4.72 25.90
N TRP A 213 9.91 5.79 25.86
CA TRP A 213 11.00 6.01 26.80
C TRP A 213 10.51 6.27 28.23
N LEU A 214 9.41 7.03 28.40
CA LEU A 214 8.88 7.36 29.72
C LEU A 214 8.00 6.24 30.32
N PHE A 215 7.21 5.56 29.52
CA PHE A 215 6.14 4.66 29.98
C PHE A 215 6.20 3.25 29.38
N GLY A 216 7.20 2.96 28.57
CA GLY A 216 7.39 1.69 27.89
C GLY A 216 6.61 1.56 26.57
N GLU A 217 7.01 0.60 25.74
CA GLU A 217 6.44 0.39 24.40
C GLU A 217 4.94 0.06 24.41
N ALA A 218 4.47 -0.71 25.41
CA ALA A 218 3.07 -1.09 25.54
C ALA A 218 2.16 0.12 25.81
N ALA A 219 2.61 1.06 26.64
CA ALA A 219 1.91 2.31 26.91
C ALA A 219 1.89 3.23 25.68
N SER A 220 2.99 3.32 24.96
CA SER A 220 3.09 4.09 23.72
C SER A 220 2.11 3.58 22.66
N ARG A 221 1.95 2.27 22.52
CA ARG A 221 0.97 1.65 21.61
C ARG A 221 -0.47 1.99 22.00
N ARG A 222 -0.84 1.76 23.26
CA ARG A 222 -2.20 2.08 23.77
C ARG A 222 -2.54 3.56 23.60
N PHE A 223 -1.57 4.43 23.77
CA PHE A 223 -1.75 5.86 23.57
C PHE A 223 -2.02 6.18 22.09
N GLN A 224 -1.25 5.61 21.16
CA GLN A 224 -1.45 5.80 19.72
C GLN A 224 -2.79 5.22 19.24
N ASP A 225 -3.12 3.98 19.64
CA ASP A 225 -4.37 3.33 19.27
C ASP A 225 -5.60 4.12 19.75
N LYS A 226 -5.54 4.66 20.97
CA LYS A 226 -6.62 5.55 21.49
C LYS A 226 -6.70 6.86 20.72
N LEU A 227 -5.56 7.49 20.41
CA LEU A 227 -5.53 8.77 19.68
C LEU A 227 -6.04 8.59 18.25
N ASP A 228 -5.59 7.55 17.53
CA ASP A 228 -6.02 7.25 16.17
C ASP A 228 -7.51 6.85 16.11
N GLY A 229 -8.06 6.25 17.19
CA GLY A 229 -9.48 5.96 17.33
C GLY A 229 -10.36 7.18 17.66
N TRP A 230 -9.79 8.21 18.31
CA TRP A 230 -10.52 9.42 18.73
C TRP A 230 -10.43 10.57 17.74
N ILE A 231 -9.30 10.67 17.02
CA ILE A 231 -8.98 11.87 16.23
C ILE A 231 -8.52 11.45 14.83
N ASN A 232 -9.43 11.50 13.87
CA ASN A 232 -9.09 11.30 12.45
C ASN A 232 -8.43 12.58 11.87
N VAL A 233 -7.24 12.95 12.39
CA VAL A 233 -6.55 14.18 11.99
C VAL A 233 -5.70 13.94 10.75
N TYR A 234 -6.26 14.20 9.58
CA TYR A 234 -5.60 14.03 8.29
C TYR A 234 -4.33 14.89 8.13
N ARG A 235 -4.28 16.10 8.72
CA ARG A 235 -3.14 17.04 8.56
C ARG A 235 -1.87 16.59 9.26
N SER A 236 -1.94 15.82 10.32
CA SER A 236 -0.78 15.30 11.06
C SER A 236 -0.53 13.81 10.86
N ALA A 237 -1.35 13.14 10.07
CA ALA A 237 -1.23 11.71 9.83
C ALA A 237 0.10 11.31 9.18
N PHE A 238 0.58 10.13 9.57
CA PHE A 238 1.76 9.49 9.00
C PHE A 238 1.41 8.49 7.90
N LYS A 239 0.29 7.78 8.06
CA LYS A 239 -0.24 6.80 7.11
C LYS A 239 -1.72 7.03 6.87
N PHE A 240 -2.18 6.53 5.73
CA PHE A 240 -3.60 6.42 5.45
C PHE A 240 -3.93 5.02 4.94
N VAL A 241 -5.16 4.61 5.14
CA VAL A 241 -5.78 3.45 4.52
C VAL A 241 -6.99 3.94 3.74
N MET A 242 -7.12 3.52 2.50
CA MET A 242 -8.17 3.98 1.60
C MET A 242 -8.92 2.79 1.00
N LEU A 243 -10.24 2.90 1.00
CA LEU A 243 -11.17 2.05 0.26
C LEU A 243 -11.92 2.93 -0.73
N ALA A 244 -11.73 2.67 -2.02
CA ALA A 244 -12.39 3.41 -3.09
C ALA A 244 -13.20 2.45 -3.97
N THR A 245 -14.42 2.85 -4.37
CA THR A 245 -15.29 2.05 -5.24
C THR A 245 -15.47 2.78 -6.56
N LYS A 246 -15.18 2.07 -7.67
CA LYS A 246 -15.42 2.57 -9.01
C LYS A 246 -16.93 2.58 -9.30
N ALA A 247 -17.42 3.60 -10.02
CA ALA A 247 -18.82 3.68 -10.41
C ALA A 247 -19.28 2.38 -11.08
N GLY A 248 -20.46 1.92 -10.70
CA GLY A 248 -21.13 0.82 -11.38
C GLY A 248 -21.47 1.21 -12.83
N SER A 249 -21.60 0.24 -13.72
CA SER A 249 -22.19 0.51 -15.04
C SER A 249 -23.62 1.00 -14.81
N THR A 250 -23.87 2.28 -15.02
CA THR A 250 -25.23 2.75 -15.21
C THR A 250 -25.74 2.04 -16.45
N LEU A 251 -26.66 1.11 -16.31
CA LEU A 251 -27.48 0.63 -17.42
C LEU A 251 -28.24 1.85 -17.96
N THR A 252 -27.64 2.57 -18.88
CA THR A 252 -28.35 3.52 -19.73
C THR A 252 -29.18 2.70 -20.69
N GLY A 253 -30.20 2.03 -20.16
CA GLY A 253 -31.33 1.50 -20.87
C GLY A 253 -32.49 2.47 -20.64
N ARG A 254 -32.54 3.53 -21.43
CA ARG A 254 -33.77 4.21 -21.72
C ARG A 254 -34.03 4.00 -23.21
N ILE A 255 -34.98 3.11 -23.45
CA ILE A 255 -35.79 2.99 -24.66
C ILE A 255 -36.44 4.35 -24.98
#